data_70b7b44606c8a58249df2ebcc014a375
#
_entry.id   70b7b44606c8a58249df2ebcc014a375
#
_cell.length_a   1.000
_cell.length_b   1.000
_cell.length_c   1.000
_cell.angle_alpha   90.00
_cell.angle_beta   90.00
_cell.angle_gamma   90.00
#
_symmetry.space_group_name_H-M   'P 1'
#
loop_
_entity.id
_entity.type
_entity.pdbx_description
1 polymer ?
#
loop_
_entity_poly.entity_id
_entity_poly.type
_entity_poly.pdbx_seq_one_letter_code
_entity_poly.pdbx_strand_id
1 'polypeptide(L)'
;MVENKQSRREFITLIGGAAAAWPISSRAQDLIEKAPRIGFLQRVQNENVVAFVQELRNLGYLVGQNTVLETRIFEAALDRLPDLANELVNLKCNVIVAASRYAFEAAMRATSTIPIVGIDLESDPVASGWIKSLARPRGNFTGLFLDLPELCGKEIEFLKESVPALSHVGVLWDSIIGEVQFRATQTAALAAGVTLHSLPIENPQDFNAAFDRASREHLIQGVVVLSSPLILEQRSQIAEWAVKARLPTISLFTLFPRAGGLLAYGPSLPDMYRHAAIYVDRILKGSKVADLPIERPTRFDLVINLKTARALGLEIPATLLVRADEVIE
;
A
#
# COMPACT_ATOMS: atom_id res chain seq x y z
N MET A 1 -38.32 -36.94 -37.24
CA MET A 1 -38.37 -38.38 -37.45
C MET A 1 -36.97 -38.92 -37.62
N VAL A 2 -36.63 -39.83 -36.73
CA VAL A 2 -35.52 -40.77 -36.69
C VAL A 2 -34.19 -40.23 -36.10
N GLU A 3 -34.06 -40.64 -34.88
CA GLU A 3 -32.86 -40.87 -34.06
C GLU A 3 -31.70 -41.50 -34.83
N ASN A 4 -30.47 -41.19 -34.42
CA ASN A 4 -29.50 -42.22 -34.32
C ASN A 4 -28.54 -41.98 -33.10
N LYS A 5 -28.85 -42.69 -32.01
CA LYS A 5 -27.96 -43.03 -30.92
C LYS A 5 -27.05 -44.14 -31.42
N GLN A 6 -25.74 -43.88 -31.55
CA GLN A 6 -24.70 -44.93 -31.56
C GLN A 6 -23.46 -44.33 -30.93
N SER A 7 -23.25 -44.76 -29.77
CA SER A 7 -22.41 -45.77 -29.18
C SER A 7 -21.03 -45.20 -28.74
N ARG A 8 -21.03 -44.73 -27.48
CA ARG A 8 -19.83 -44.49 -26.65
C ARG A 8 -19.29 -45.80 -26.04
N ARG A 9 -19.12 -46.87 -26.80
CA ARG A 9 -18.68 -48.16 -26.23
C ARG A 9 -17.90 -49.01 -27.23
N GLU A 10 -16.80 -48.48 -27.80
CA GLU A 10 -15.84 -49.34 -28.51
C GLU A 10 -14.53 -48.58 -28.78
N PHE A 11 -13.83 -48.20 -27.70
CA PHE A 11 -12.42 -47.80 -27.80
C PHE A 11 -11.67 -48.09 -26.50
N ILE A 12 -11.96 -49.21 -25.88
CA ILE A 12 -11.15 -49.74 -24.78
C ILE A 12 -10.93 -51.22 -25.11
N THR A 13 -9.90 -51.51 -25.88
CA THR A 13 -9.11 -52.76 -25.78
C THR A 13 -8.00 -52.72 -26.81
N LEU A 14 -6.79 -52.86 -26.31
CA LEU A 14 -5.50 -53.05 -26.94
C LEU A 14 -4.56 -51.86 -26.87
N ILE A 15 -3.88 -51.74 -25.73
CA ILE A 15 -2.42 -51.73 -25.61
C ILE A 15 -2.12 -52.09 -24.14
N GLY A 16 -1.88 -53.36 -23.91
CA GLY A 16 -1.19 -53.85 -22.73
C GLY A 16 0.29 -53.47 -22.85
N GLY A 17 0.63 -52.33 -22.29
CA GLY A 17 1.99 -51.86 -22.10
C GLY A 17 2.11 -51.40 -20.67
N ALA A 18 2.98 -51.99 -19.86
CA ALA A 18 3.27 -51.63 -18.50
C ALA A 18 3.61 -50.11 -18.43
N ALA A 19 2.62 -49.30 -18.12
CA ALA A 19 2.84 -47.95 -17.68
C ALA A 19 3.46 -48.03 -16.28
N ALA A 20 4.77 -48.00 -16.21
CA ALA A 20 5.47 -47.61 -15.01
C ALA A 20 4.96 -46.22 -14.68
N ALA A 21 3.95 -46.12 -13.82
CA ALA A 21 3.49 -44.88 -13.21
C ALA A 21 4.66 -44.37 -12.37
N TRP A 22 5.48 -43.50 -12.99
CA TRP A 22 6.51 -42.79 -12.26
C TRP A 22 5.85 -41.84 -11.27
N PRO A 23 6.34 -41.87 -10.01
CA PRO A 23 5.82 -41.00 -8.96
C PRO A 23 6.31 -39.54 -9.17
N ILE A 24 5.94 -38.91 -10.30
CA ILE A 24 6.25 -37.50 -10.54
C ILE A 24 5.40 -36.61 -9.65
N SER A 25 4.19 -37.04 -9.28
CA SER A 25 3.27 -36.32 -8.41
C SER A 25 3.74 -36.24 -6.94
N SER A 26 4.35 -37.31 -6.41
CA SER A 26 4.78 -37.35 -5.01
C SER A 26 6.00 -36.45 -4.78
N ARG A 27 6.96 -36.43 -5.71
CA ARG A 27 8.14 -35.59 -5.61
C ARG A 27 7.82 -34.07 -5.72
N ALA A 28 6.88 -33.69 -6.56
CA ALA A 28 6.43 -32.30 -6.67
C ALA A 28 5.68 -31.86 -5.41
N GLN A 29 4.89 -32.74 -4.82
CA GLN A 29 4.16 -32.49 -3.59
C GLN A 29 5.09 -32.39 -2.39
N ASP A 30 6.09 -33.27 -2.27
CA ASP A 30 7.14 -33.23 -1.25
C ASP A 30 8.02 -31.97 -1.34
N LEU A 31 8.25 -31.47 -2.55
CA LEU A 31 9.00 -30.23 -2.78
C LEU A 31 8.21 -28.99 -2.33
N ILE A 32 6.90 -28.98 -2.54
CA ILE A 32 6.02 -27.89 -2.11
C ILE A 32 5.82 -27.91 -0.59
N GLU A 33 5.78 -29.09 0.03
CA GLU A 33 5.64 -29.21 1.49
C GLU A 33 6.85 -28.64 2.24
N LYS A 34 8.05 -28.72 1.66
CA LYS A 34 9.31 -28.19 2.20
C LYS A 34 9.65 -26.79 1.70
N ALA A 35 8.87 -26.26 0.76
CA ALA A 35 9.09 -24.94 0.18
C ALA A 35 8.88 -23.83 1.24
N PRO A 36 9.70 -22.77 1.22
CA PRO A 36 9.49 -21.64 2.10
C PRO A 36 8.10 -21.06 1.88
N ARG A 37 7.44 -20.78 2.99
CA ARG A 37 6.08 -20.24 3.03
C ARG A 37 6.12 -18.79 3.43
N ILE A 38 5.65 -17.91 2.55
CA ILE A 38 5.57 -16.46 2.75
C ILE A 38 4.10 -16.12 3.04
N GLY A 39 3.81 -15.60 4.22
CA GLY A 39 2.51 -15.01 4.53
C GLY A 39 2.43 -13.60 3.96
N PHE A 40 1.27 -13.22 3.41
CA PHE A 40 1.03 -11.88 2.91
C PHE A 40 -0.31 -11.37 3.44
N LEU A 41 -0.28 -10.40 4.35
CA LEU A 41 -1.47 -9.80 4.98
C LEU A 41 -1.68 -8.40 4.42
N GLN A 42 -2.82 -8.18 3.75
CA GLN A 42 -3.13 -6.93 3.08
C GLN A 42 -4.63 -6.62 3.06
N ARG A 43 -4.98 -5.36 2.81
CA ARG A 43 -6.38 -4.95 2.73
C ARG A 43 -7.09 -5.48 1.48
N VAL A 44 -6.51 -5.25 0.32
CA VAL A 44 -7.06 -5.65 -0.98
C VAL A 44 -5.96 -6.18 -1.89
N GLN A 45 -6.32 -7.04 -2.82
CA GLN A 45 -5.42 -7.41 -3.91
C GLN A 45 -5.20 -6.18 -4.81
N ASN A 46 -3.93 -5.85 -5.05
CA ASN A 46 -3.58 -4.68 -5.85
C ASN A 46 -2.38 -4.98 -6.78
N GLU A 47 -2.12 -4.08 -7.72
CA GLU A 47 -1.06 -4.21 -8.71
C GLU A 47 0.35 -4.22 -8.11
N ASN A 48 0.56 -3.66 -6.91
CA ASN A 48 1.87 -3.65 -6.27
C ASN A 48 2.32 -5.05 -5.84
N VAL A 49 1.37 -5.96 -5.54
CA VAL A 49 1.68 -7.38 -5.26
C VAL A 49 2.31 -8.05 -6.49
N VAL A 50 1.95 -7.62 -7.70
CA VAL A 50 2.59 -8.11 -8.93
C VAL A 50 4.07 -7.75 -8.93
N ALA A 51 4.43 -6.53 -8.51
CA ALA A 51 5.83 -6.09 -8.39
C ALA A 51 6.59 -6.93 -7.35
N PHE A 52 5.97 -7.24 -6.21
CA PHE A 52 6.52 -8.13 -5.18
C PHE A 52 6.77 -9.54 -5.72
N VAL A 53 5.77 -10.16 -6.35
CA VAL A 53 5.87 -11.52 -6.91
C VAL A 53 6.90 -11.58 -8.07
N GLN A 54 6.95 -10.54 -8.90
CA GLN A 54 7.95 -10.46 -9.96
C GLN A 54 9.36 -10.39 -9.40
N GLU A 55 9.57 -9.61 -8.33
CA GLU A 55 10.88 -9.52 -7.68
C GLU A 55 11.25 -10.84 -6.99
N LEU A 56 10.31 -11.51 -6.32
CA LEU A 56 10.54 -12.86 -5.81
C LEU A 56 11.01 -13.81 -6.92
N ARG A 57 10.39 -13.72 -8.11
CA ARG A 57 10.79 -14.52 -9.27
C ARG A 57 12.22 -14.19 -9.71
N ASN A 58 12.59 -12.91 -9.77
CA ASN A 58 13.95 -12.46 -10.11
C ASN A 58 14.98 -13.03 -9.13
N LEU A 59 14.59 -13.17 -7.86
CA LEU A 59 15.41 -13.73 -6.77
C LEU A 59 15.40 -15.27 -6.72
N GLY A 60 14.66 -15.94 -7.63
CA GLY A 60 14.63 -17.40 -7.77
C GLY A 60 13.46 -18.08 -7.03
N TYR A 61 12.52 -17.32 -6.42
CA TYR A 61 11.34 -17.85 -5.75
C TYR A 61 10.15 -17.89 -6.71
N LEU A 62 9.81 -19.11 -7.16
CA LEU A 62 8.71 -19.35 -8.09
C LEU A 62 7.48 -19.79 -7.29
N VAL A 63 6.53 -18.87 -7.10
CA VAL A 63 5.28 -19.14 -6.38
C VAL A 63 4.53 -20.30 -7.03
N GLY A 64 4.15 -21.30 -6.23
CA GLY A 64 3.49 -22.52 -6.67
C GLY A 64 4.45 -23.61 -7.19
N GLN A 65 5.77 -23.38 -7.21
CA GLN A 65 6.77 -24.36 -7.59
C GLN A 65 7.77 -24.65 -6.46
N ASN A 66 8.55 -23.67 -6.06
CA ASN A 66 9.54 -23.77 -4.99
C ASN A 66 9.28 -22.81 -3.82
N THR A 67 8.15 -22.13 -3.81
CA THR A 67 7.74 -21.15 -2.80
C THR A 67 6.22 -21.14 -2.70
N VAL A 68 5.68 -21.02 -1.48
CA VAL A 68 4.26 -20.86 -1.22
C VAL A 68 3.98 -19.43 -0.78
N LEU A 69 3.02 -18.75 -1.43
CA LEU A 69 2.53 -17.45 -1.04
C LEU A 69 1.11 -17.58 -0.46
N GLU A 70 0.99 -17.40 0.85
CA GLU A 70 -0.27 -17.46 1.60
C GLU A 70 -0.83 -16.07 1.79
N THR A 71 -1.73 -15.66 0.93
CA THR A 71 -2.34 -14.32 1.00
C THR A 71 -3.57 -14.34 1.90
N ARG A 72 -3.68 -13.33 2.76
CA ARG A 72 -4.87 -13.02 3.54
C ARG A 72 -5.31 -11.59 3.26
N ILE A 73 -6.58 -11.44 2.92
CA ILE A 73 -7.19 -10.15 2.57
C ILE A 73 -8.28 -9.86 3.59
N PHE A 74 -8.18 -8.68 4.25
CA PHE A 74 -9.15 -8.31 5.28
C PHE A 74 -10.20 -7.29 4.79
N GLU A 75 -10.03 -6.69 3.60
CA GLU A 75 -10.93 -5.69 3.03
C GLU A 75 -11.26 -4.57 4.05
N ALA A 76 -12.55 -4.39 4.38
CA ALA A 76 -13.01 -3.47 5.42
C ALA A 76 -13.23 -4.14 6.80
N ALA A 77 -13.04 -5.46 6.89
CA ALA A 77 -13.31 -6.24 8.11
C ALA A 77 -12.10 -6.23 9.05
N LEU A 78 -11.87 -5.11 9.72
CA LEU A 78 -10.73 -4.92 10.65
C LEU A 78 -10.81 -5.86 11.87
N ASP A 79 -12.00 -6.27 12.27
CA ASP A 79 -12.25 -7.25 13.32
C ASP A 79 -11.71 -8.65 13.00
N ARG A 80 -11.58 -9.00 11.72
CA ARG A 80 -11.00 -10.26 11.27
C ARG A 80 -9.48 -10.31 11.26
N LEU A 81 -8.82 -9.16 11.38
CA LEU A 81 -7.36 -9.08 11.28
C LEU A 81 -6.61 -9.98 12.26
N PRO A 82 -7.01 -10.08 13.56
CA PRO A 82 -6.36 -10.99 14.49
C PRO A 82 -6.43 -12.45 14.05
N ASP A 83 -7.58 -12.88 13.53
CA ASP A 83 -7.78 -14.27 13.06
C ASP A 83 -6.94 -14.53 11.81
N LEU A 84 -6.94 -13.64 10.84
CA LEU A 84 -6.17 -13.76 9.61
C LEU A 84 -4.65 -13.77 9.88
N ALA A 85 -4.18 -12.97 10.82
CA ALA A 85 -2.78 -12.99 11.24
C ALA A 85 -2.43 -14.31 11.95
N ASN A 86 -3.31 -14.81 12.83
CA ASN A 86 -3.14 -16.10 13.50
C ASN A 86 -3.18 -17.29 12.51
N GLU A 87 -3.98 -17.22 11.45
CA GLU A 87 -3.96 -18.24 10.38
C GLU A 87 -2.57 -18.34 9.74
N LEU A 88 -1.92 -17.20 9.43
CA LEU A 88 -0.57 -17.20 8.87
C LEU A 88 0.47 -17.76 9.84
N VAL A 89 0.31 -17.49 11.13
CA VAL A 89 1.14 -18.08 12.19
C VAL A 89 0.95 -19.58 12.27
N ASN A 90 -0.30 -20.08 12.24
CA ASN A 90 -0.64 -21.49 12.28
C ASN A 90 -0.15 -22.26 11.05
N LEU A 91 -0.10 -21.60 9.89
CA LEU A 91 0.50 -22.14 8.67
C LEU A 91 2.03 -22.22 8.74
N LYS A 92 2.63 -21.78 9.84
CA LYS A 92 4.09 -21.77 10.07
C LYS A 92 4.84 -21.06 8.94
N CYS A 93 4.37 -19.88 8.55
CA CYS A 93 5.06 -19.06 7.57
C CYS A 93 6.50 -18.78 8.02
N ASN A 94 7.45 -18.82 7.11
CA ASN A 94 8.85 -18.49 7.38
C ASN A 94 9.04 -16.97 7.55
N VAL A 95 8.16 -16.18 6.94
CA VAL A 95 8.12 -14.73 7.04
C VAL A 95 6.69 -14.25 6.73
N ILE A 96 6.27 -13.16 7.36
CA ILE A 96 4.98 -12.51 7.09
C ILE A 96 5.26 -11.11 6.53
N VAL A 97 4.74 -10.81 5.34
CA VAL A 97 4.70 -9.46 4.79
C VAL A 97 3.36 -8.82 5.19
N ALA A 98 3.42 -7.66 5.79
CA ALA A 98 2.25 -6.93 6.26
C ALA A 98 2.17 -5.55 5.58
N ALA A 99 1.19 -5.39 4.68
CA ALA A 99 1.03 -4.20 3.87
C ALA A 99 -0.10 -3.32 4.42
N SER A 100 0.23 -2.34 5.17
CA SER A 100 -0.47 -1.28 5.89
C SER A 100 -0.23 -1.36 7.39
N ARG A 101 -0.48 -0.24 8.08
CA ARG A 101 -0.42 -0.16 9.55
C ARG A 101 -1.28 -1.22 10.23
N TYR A 102 -2.54 -1.39 9.80
CA TYR A 102 -3.45 -2.37 10.40
C TYR A 102 -2.92 -3.80 10.32
N ALA A 103 -2.46 -4.20 9.11
CA ALA A 103 -1.88 -5.52 8.89
C ALA A 103 -0.61 -5.74 9.72
N PHE A 104 0.23 -4.70 9.78
CA PHE A 104 1.49 -4.75 10.52
C PHE A 104 1.28 -4.89 12.02
N GLU A 105 0.39 -4.09 12.63
CA GLU A 105 0.05 -4.22 14.04
C GLU A 105 -0.58 -5.57 14.37
N ALA A 106 -1.45 -6.11 13.50
CA ALA A 106 -2.04 -7.42 13.70
C ALA A 106 -0.98 -8.54 13.66
N ALA A 107 -0.04 -8.49 12.70
CA ALA A 107 1.05 -9.44 12.63
C ALA A 107 1.97 -9.37 13.86
N MET A 108 2.31 -8.17 14.34
CA MET A 108 3.12 -8.00 15.56
C MET A 108 2.45 -8.56 16.81
N ARG A 109 1.13 -8.45 16.91
CA ARG A 109 0.36 -9.03 18.03
C ARG A 109 0.26 -10.56 17.95
N ALA A 110 0.20 -11.11 16.73
CA ALA A 110 0.05 -12.55 16.51
C ALA A 110 1.32 -13.34 16.75
N THR A 111 2.51 -12.74 16.53
CA THR A 111 3.78 -13.46 16.67
C THR A 111 4.93 -12.56 17.14
N SER A 112 5.79 -13.11 18.00
CA SER A 112 7.06 -12.51 18.39
C SER A 112 8.27 -13.25 17.81
N THR A 113 8.06 -14.32 17.04
CA THR A 113 9.12 -15.22 16.56
C THR A 113 9.21 -15.29 15.04
N ILE A 114 8.08 -15.28 14.33
CA ILE A 114 8.09 -15.25 12.87
C ILE A 114 8.53 -13.86 12.42
N PRO A 115 9.53 -13.76 11.51
CA PRO A 115 9.94 -12.49 10.94
C PRO A 115 8.78 -11.76 10.23
N ILE A 116 8.68 -10.45 10.43
CA ILE A 116 7.69 -9.59 9.80
C ILE A 116 8.40 -8.56 8.94
N VAL A 117 7.95 -8.41 7.69
CA VAL A 117 8.37 -7.33 6.78
C VAL A 117 7.19 -6.37 6.60
N GLY A 118 7.28 -5.18 7.18
CA GLY A 118 6.26 -4.14 7.09
C GLY A 118 6.39 -3.31 5.81
N ILE A 119 5.25 -2.94 5.21
CA ILE A 119 5.12 -1.86 4.23
C ILE A 119 4.07 -0.93 4.82
N ASP A 120 4.51 0.14 5.49
CA ASP A 120 3.62 1.01 6.26
C ASP A 120 3.88 2.49 5.92
N LEU A 121 2.82 3.15 5.46
CA LEU A 121 2.85 4.53 5.03
C LEU A 121 2.30 5.48 6.11
N GLU A 122 1.69 4.93 7.15
CA GLU A 122 0.93 5.68 8.14
C GLU A 122 1.66 5.82 9.49
N SER A 123 2.70 5.02 9.73
CA SER A 123 3.38 4.98 11.02
C SER A 123 4.82 5.46 10.96
N ASP A 124 5.25 6.05 12.06
CA ASP A 124 6.68 6.18 12.40
C ASP A 124 6.99 5.16 13.52
N PRO A 125 7.81 4.13 13.24
CA PRO A 125 8.08 3.07 14.22
C PRO A 125 8.84 3.54 15.45
N VAL A 126 9.57 4.67 15.36
CA VAL A 126 10.26 5.29 16.51
C VAL A 126 9.26 6.10 17.34
N ALA A 127 8.47 6.97 16.70
CA ALA A 127 7.44 7.75 17.38
C ALA A 127 6.33 6.88 17.99
N SER A 128 6.03 5.74 17.35
CA SER A 128 5.10 4.72 17.88
C SER A 128 5.68 3.91 19.04
N GLY A 129 6.96 4.08 19.36
CA GLY A 129 7.62 3.37 20.46
C GLY A 129 7.93 1.90 20.18
N TRP A 130 7.76 1.43 18.95
CA TRP A 130 8.02 0.03 18.59
C TRP A 130 9.50 -0.30 18.57
N ILE A 131 10.34 0.67 18.21
CA ILE A 131 11.80 0.56 18.16
C ILE A 131 12.48 1.82 18.70
N LYS A 132 13.75 1.70 19.04
CA LYS A 132 14.59 2.83 19.45
C LYS A 132 15.40 3.44 18.30
N SER A 133 15.63 2.70 17.24
CA SER A 133 16.46 3.11 16.10
C SER A 133 16.11 2.30 14.85
N LEU A 134 15.99 2.99 13.71
CA LEU A 134 15.75 2.36 12.42
C LEU A 134 16.90 1.44 11.97
N ALA A 135 18.14 1.80 12.31
CA ALA A 135 19.31 1.04 11.90
C ALA A 135 19.41 -0.34 12.57
N ARG A 136 18.84 -0.51 13.77
CA ARG A 136 18.84 -1.77 14.51
C ARG A 136 17.53 -1.92 15.29
N PRO A 137 16.47 -2.41 14.65
CA PRO A 137 15.15 -2.50 15.27
C PRO A 137 15.09 -3.45 16.48
N ARG A 138 15.94 -4.50 16.52
CA ARG A 138 16.06 -5.47 17.63
C ARG A 138 14.79 -6.27 17.96
N GLY A 139 13.83 -6.29 17.05
CA GLY A 139 12.60 -7.07 17.17
C GLY A 139 12.55 -8.21 16.16
N ASN A 140 11.36 -8.78 15.98
CA ASN A 140 11.09 -9.75 14.92
C ASN A 140 10.55 -9.08 13.64
N PHE A 141 10.74 -7.78 13.47
CA PHE A 141 10.28 -7.07 12.28
C PHE A 141 11.32 -6.13 11.69
N THR A 142 11.19 -5.88 10.41
CA THR A 142 11.86 -4.87 9.61
C THR A 142 10.88 -4.36 8.55
N GLY A 143 11.31 -3.56 7.60
CA GLY A 143 10.47 -3.14 6.48
C GLY A 143 10.74 -1.73 6.01
N LEU A 144 9.73 -1.17 5.33
CA LEU A 144 9.76 0.14 4.69
C LEU A 144 8.72 1.05 5.33
N PHE A 145 9.19 2.17 5.87
CA PHE A 145 8.37 3.16 6.58
C PHE A 145 8.70 4.56 6.07
N LEU A 146 7.73 5.47 6.07
CA LEU A 146 7.94 6.83 5.58
C LEU A 146 8.67 7.73 6.60
N ASP A 147 9.34 8.77 6.08
CA ASP A 147 9.68 9.96 6.84
C ASP A 147 8.51 10.95 6.74
N LEU A 148 7.57 10.82 7.65
CA LEU A 148 6.34 11.62 7.61
C LEU A 148 6.59 13.13 7.70
N PRO A 149 7.48 13.64 8.60
CA PRO A 149 7.77 15.06 8.65
C PRO A 149 8.30 15.64 7.34
N GLU A 150 9.24 14.94 6.67
CA GLU A 150 9.80 15.38 5.39
C GLU A 150 8.73 15.35 4.29
N LEU A 151 7.97 14.26 4.19
CA LEU A 151 6.93 14.10 3.20
C LEU A 151 5.84 15.17 3.33
N CYS A 152 5.29 15.35 4.53
CA CYS A 152 4.25 16.35 4.78
C CYS A 152 4.73 17.78 4.49
N GLY A 153 6.02 18.07 4.76
CA GLY A 153 6.64 19.34 4.38
C GLY A 153 6.63 19.58 2.89
N LYS A 154 6.99 18.55 2.10
CA LYS A 154 6.98 18.60 0.64
C LYS A 154 5.57 18.70 0.05
N GLU A 155 4.60 18.00 0.61
CA GLU A 155 3.21 18.12 0.17
C GLU A 155 2.68 19.55 0.35
N ILE A 156 2.92 20.18 1.50
CA ILE A 156 2.53 21.58 1.73
C ILE A 156 3.28 22.54 0.78
N GLU A 157 4.58 22.32 0.55
CA GLU A 157 5.39 23.12 -0.39
C GLU A 157 4.80 23.07 -1.81
N PHE A 158 4.54 21.87 -2.36
CA PHE A 158 4.01 21.71 -3.71
C PHE A 158 2.59 22.28 -3.85
N LEU A 159 1.74 22.08 -2.86
CA LEU A 159 0.41 22.66 -2.88
C LEU A 159 0.48 24.20 -2.86
N LYS A 160 1.38 24.76 -2.07
CA LYS A 160 1.61 26.21 -1.98
C LYS A 160 2.22 26.79 -3.25
N GLU A 161 3.13 26.07 -3.93
CA GLU A 161 3.64 26.47 -5.24
C GLU A 161 2.51 26.53 -6.29
N SER A 162 1.56 25.57 -6.23
CA SER A 162 0.43 25.51 -7.14
C SER A 162 -0.66 26.52 -6.82
N VAL A 163 -0.74 26.96 -5.56
CA VAL A 163 -1.72 27.95 -5.05
C VAL A 163 -0.98 29.00 -4.23
N PRO A 164 -0.38 30.03 -4.86
CA PRO A 164 0.48 31.00 -4.16
C PRO A 164 -0.19 31.73 -2.99
N ALA A 165 -1.51 31.92 -3.04
CA ALA A 165 -2.28 32.55 -1.96
C ALA A 165 -2.72 31.58 -0.85
N LEU A 166 -2.21 30.33 -0.84
CA LEU A 166 -2.58 29.30 0.13
C LEU A 166 -2.21 29.75 1.56
N SER A 167 -3.22 29.98 2.38
CA SER A 167 -3.11 30.33 3.80
C SER A 167 -3.96 29.44 4.69
N HIS A 168 -4.94 28.74 4.10
CA HIS A 168 -5.84 27.81 4.79
C HIS A 168 -5.94 26.48 4.03
N VAL A 169 -5.60 25.38 4.67
CA VAL A 169 -5.62 24.04 4.09
C VAL A 169 -6.50 23.10 4.88
N GLY A 170 -7.39 22.38 4.20
CA GLY A 170 -8.09 21.24 4.77
C GLY A 170 -7.17 20.01 4.79
N VAL A 171 -7.28 19.20 5.82
CA VAL A 171 -6.56 17.92 5.89
C VAL A 171 -7.58 16.81 6.06
N LEU A 172 -7.80 16.05 4.99
CA LEU A 172 -8.66 14.86 4.98
C LEU A 172 -7.85 13.66 5.47
N TRP A 173 -8.28 13.04 6.56
CA TRP A 173 -7.51 11.99 7.23
C TRP A 173 -8.37 10.97 7.97
N ASP A 174 -7.88 9.75 8.01
CA ASP A 174 -8.46 8.63 8.76
C ASP A 174 -8.09 8.77 10.24
N SER A 175 -9.07 9.11 11.11
CA SER A 175 -8.82 9.40 12.52
C SER A 175 -8.45 8.17 13.35
N ILE A 176 -8.66 6.97 12.83
CA ILE A 176 -8.31 5.72 13.53
C ILE A 176 -6.79 5.46 13.46
N ILE A 177 -6.14 5.74 12.31
CA ILE A 177 -4.72 5.42 12.12
C ILE A 177 -3.85 6.62 11.74
N GLY A 178 -4.43 7.71 11.28
CA GLY A 178 -3.72 8.85 10.68
C GLY A 178 -3.16 9.87 11.67
N GLU A 179 -3.27 9.67 12.99
CA GLU A 179 -2.87 10.64 14.02
C GLU A 179 -1.40 11.10 13.85
N VAL A 180 -0.49 10.18 13.59
CA VAL A 180 0.95 10.50 13.44
C VAL A 180 1.17 11.36 12.20
N GLN A 181 0.55 10.99 11.08
CA GLN A 181 0.58 11.74 9.83
C GLN A 181 -0.06 13.12 9.99
N PHE A 182 -1.24 13.18 10.62
CA PHE A 182 -1.96 14.43 10.86
C PHE A 182 -1.10 15.42 11.66
N ARG A 183 -0.45 14.97 12.73
CA ARG A 183 0.46 15.80 13.53
C ARG A 183 1.69 16.26 12.75
N ALA A 184 2.26 15.40 11.91
CA ALA A 184 3.35 15.78 11.04
C ALA A 184 2.91 16.88 10.04
N THR A 185 1.73 16.71 9.42
CA THR A 185 1.14 17.71 8.52
C THR A 185 0.84 19.01 9.23
N GLN A 186 0.34 18.94 10.48
CA GLN A 186 0.08 20.14 11.30
C GLN A 186 1.37 20.92 11.56
N THR A 187 2.45 20.22 11.90
CA THR A 187 3.77 20.84 12.11
C THR A 187 4.29 21.48 10.82
N ALA A 188 4.17 20.78 9.69
CA ALA A 188 4.59 21.28 8.38
C ALA A 188 3.78 22.51 7.94
N ALA A 189 2.45 22.49 8.13
CA ALA A 189 1.58 23.62 7.82
C ALA A 189 1.94 24.86 8.64
N LEU A 190 2.16 24.68 9.95
CA LEU A 190 2.58 25.75 10.84
C LEU A 190 3.92 26.37 10.38
N ALA A 191 4.91 25.54 10.05
CA ALA A 191 6.21 26.00 9.56
C ALA A 191 6.10 26.75 8.22
N ALA A 192 5.16 26.40 7.37
CA ALA A 192 4.87 27.05 6.10
C ALA A 192 3.97 28.31 6.23
N GLY A 193 3.52 28.65 7.44
CA GLY A 193 2.60 29.76 7.69
C GLY A 193 1.18 29.51 7.15
N VAL A 194 0.73 28.25 7.16
CA VAL A 194 -0.59 27.84 6.67
C VAL A 194 -1.45 27.35 7.84
N THR A 195 -2.70 27.83 7.92
CA THR A 195 -3.68 27.39 8.92
C THR A 195 -4.31 26.07 8.48
N LEU A 196 -4.28 25.07 9.37
CA LEU A 196 -4.82 23.74 9.09
C LEU A 196 -6.25 23.60 9.63
N HIS A 197 -7.14 23.02 8.80
CA HIS A 197 -8.52 22.64 9.14
C HIS A 197 -8.66 21.13 9.08
N SER A 198 -9.00 20.51 10.20
CA SER A 198 -9.13 19.04 10.30
C SER A 198 -10.44 18.54 9.70
N LEU A 199 -10.34 17.57 8.79
CA LEU A 199 -11.46 16.87 8.14
C LEU A 199 -11.34 15.37 8.43
N PRO A 200 -11.63 14.92 9.67
CA PRO A 200 -11.49 13.52 10.06
C PRO A 200 -12.59 12.66 9.44
N ILE A 201 -12.22 11.42 9.10
CA ILE A 201 -13.12 10.35 8.69
C ILE A 201 -12.75 9.07 9.44
N GLU A 202 -13.70 8.18 9.68
CA GLU A 202 -13.51 6.85 10.28
C GLU A 202 -14.05 5.74 9.37
N ASN A 203 -15.03 6.10 8.53
CA ASN A 203 -15.71 5.16 7.64
C ASN A 203 -16.18 5.86 6.35
N PRO A 204 -16.61 5.11 5.30
CA PRO A 204 -17.02 5.71 4.03
C PRO A 204 -18.18 6.71 4.13
N GLN A 205 -19.06 6.61 5.15
CA GLN A 205 -20.21 7.49 5.31
C GLN A 205 -19.81 8.90 5.75
N ASP A 206 -18.64 9.06 6.37
CA ASP A 206 -18.16 10.34 6.91
C ASP A 206 -17.69 11.30 5.81
N PHE A 207 -17.37 10.79 4.62
CA PHE A 207 -16.85 11.62 3.52
C PHE A 207 -17.81 12.77 3.16
N ASN A 208 -19.11 12.52 3.06
CA ASN A 208 -20.08 13.56 2.74
C ASN A 208 -20.08 14.68 3.78
N ALA A 209 -20.04 14.33 5.07
CA ALA A 209 -20.00 15.30 6.15
C ALA A 209 -18.69 16.10 6.17
N ALA A 210 -17.56 15.45 5.90
CA ALA A 210 -16.25 16.10 5.78
C ALA A 210 -16.23 17.08 4.58
N PHE A 211 -16.78 16.66 3.44
CA PHE A 211 -16.88 17.49 2.24
C PHE A 211 -17.81 18.69 2.42
N ASP A 212 -18.96 18.49 3.05
CA ASP A 212 -19.89 19.57 3.38
C ASP A 212 -19.27 20.60 4.35
N ARG A 213 -18.48 20.12 5.31
CA ARG A 213 -17.73 21.01 6.21
C ARG A 213 -16.72 21.83 5.46
N ALA A 214 -15.88 21.20 4.65
CA ALA A 214 -14.86 21.87 3.85
C ALA A 214 -15.47 22.92 2.90
N SER A 215 -16.63 22.62 2.31
CA SER A 215 -17.33 23.53 1.40
C SER A 215 -17.99 24.71 2.15
N ARG A 216 -18.44 24.51 3.38
CA ARG A 216 -19.04 25.58 4.19
C ARG A 216 -18.01 26.50 4.84
N GLU A 217 -16.85 25.97 5.16
CA GLU A 217 -15.71 26.76 5.62
C GLU A 217 -15.03 27.40 4.40
N HIS A 218 -15.64 28.47 3.86
CA HIS A 218 -15.13 29.20 2.65
C HIS A 218 -13.68 29.69 2.72
N LEU A 219 -13.00 29.40 3.83
CA LEU A 219 -11.59 29.72 4.03
C LEU A 219 -10.64 28.67 3.44
N ILE A 220 -11.08 27.41 3.27
CA ILE A 220 -10.21 26.35 2.74
C ILE A 220 -9.91 26.61 1.28
N GLN A 221 -8.62 26.68 0.93
CA GLN A 221 -8.11 27.01 -0.40
C GLN A 221 -7.46 25.81 -1.10
N GLY A 222 -7.26 24.70 -0.39
CA GLY A 222 -6.71 23.47 -0.89
C GLY A 222 -6.83 22.37 0.15
N VAL A 223 -6.62 21.10 -0.25
CA VAL A 223 -6.76 19.94 0.64
C VAL A 223 -5.55 19.03 0.51
N VAL A 224 -4.94 18.70 1.64
CA VAL A 224 -4.01 17.57 1.77
C VAL A 224 -4.83 16.33 2.09
N VAL A 225 -4.65 15.28 1.29
CA VAL A 225 -5.35 13.99 1.41
C VAL A 225 -4.36 12.98 1.95
N LEU A 226 -4.43 12.70 3.25
CA LEU A 226 -3.47 11.81 3.92
C LEU A 226 -3.65 10.34 3.53
N SER A 227 -2.64 9.54 3.84
CA SER A 227 -2.66 8.11 3.55
C SER A 227 -3.58 7.36 4.48
N SER A 228 -4.43 6.54 3.93
CA SER A 228 -5.01 5.35 4.55
C SER A 228 -5.57 4.42 3.49
N PRO A 229 -5.72 3.13 3.77
CA PRO A 229 -6.42 2.22 2.85
C PRO A 229 -7.85 2.69 2.51
N LEU A 230 -8.57 3.25 3.49
CA LEU A 230 -9.92 3.81 3.30
C LEU A 230 -9.91 4.96 2.27
N ILE A 231 -8.99 5.90 2.43
CA ILE A 231 -8.84 7.06 1.53
C ILE A 231 -8.44 6.61 0.12
N LEU A 232 -7.50 5.66 0.02
CA LEU A 232 -7.05 5.14 -1.27
C LEU A 232 -8.20 4.47 -2.05
N GLU A 233 -9.07 3.73 -1.38
CA GLU A 233 -10.26 3.13 -2.00
C GLU A 233 -11.24 4.17 -2.53
N GLN A 234 -11.42 5.28 -1.81
CA GLN A 234 -12.35 6.35 -2.15
C GLN A 234 -11.73 7.47 -3.01
N ARG A 235 -10.52 7.28 -3.52
CA ARG A 235 -9.74 8.31 -4.24
C ARG A 235 -10.49 8.99 -5.38
N SER A 236 -11.30 8.24 -6.14
CA SER A 236 -12.07 8.80 -7.25
C SER A 236 -13.18 9.72 -6.78
N GLN A 237 -13.90 9.33 -5.72
CA GLN A 237 -14.96 10.14 -5.12
C GLN A 237 -14.37 11.41 -4.48
N ILE A 238 -13.22 11.30 -3.81
CA ILE A 238 -12.50 12.45 -3.22
C ILE A 238 -12.07 13.42 -4.32
N ALA A 239 -11.50 12.92 -5.42
CA ALA A 239 -11.06 13.74 -6.54
C ALA A 239 -12.24 14.47 -7.22
N GLU A 240 -13.33 13.76 -7.47
CA GLU A 240 -14.56 14.34 -8.06
C GLU A 240 -15.15 15.44 -7.18
N TRP A 241 -15.26 15.19 -5.88
CA TRP A 241 -15.68 16.19 -4.90
C TRP A 241 -14.77 17.43 -4.92
N ALA A 242 -13.45 17.23 -4.87
CA ALA A 242 -12.49 18.33 -4.84
C ALA A 242 -12.61 19.23 -6.08
N VAL A 243 -12.74 18.66 -7.25
CA VAL A 243 -12.98 19.41 -8.51
C VAL A 243 -14.29 20.18 -8.44
N LYS A 244 -15.37 19.55 -7.97
CA LYS A 244 -16.69 20.18 -7.80
C LYS A 244 -16.65 21.34 -6.81
N ALA A 245 -15.91 21.18 -5.72
CA ALA A 245 -15.71 22.21 -4.70
C ALA A 245 -14.67 23.27 -5.11
N ARG A 246 -14.00 23.11 -6.26
CA ARG A 246 -12.88 23.94 -6.74
C ARG A 246 -11.71 23.99 -5.76
N LEU A 247 -11.42 22.89 -5.10
CA LEU A 247 -10.34 22.76 -4.13
C LEU A 247 -9.15 21.99 -4.74
N PRO A 248 -8.00 22.64 -4.95
CA PRO A 248 -6.74 21.96 -5.28
C PRO A 248 -6.39 20.91 -4.23
N THR A 249 -5.91 19.75 -4.66
CA THR A 249 -5.58 18.65 -3.77
C THR A 249 -4.18 18.14 -3.98
N ILE A 250 -3.57 17.65 -2.91
CA ILE A 250 -2.35 16.85 -2.95
C ILE A 250 -2.51 15.59 -2.09
N SER A 251 -1.90 14.50 -2.52
CA SER A 251 -1.86 13.22 -1.78
C SER A 251 -0.51 12.54 -1.98
N LEU A 252 -0.13 11.65 -1.07
CA LEU A 252 1.05 10.81 -1.30
C LEU A 252 0.81 9.68 -2.32
N PHE A 253 -0.45 9.37 -2.63
CA PHE A 253 -0.75 8.31 -3.59
C PHE A 253 -0.65 8.80 -5.04
N THR A 254 0.36 8.34 -5.79
CA THR A 254 0.56 8.69 -7.22
C THR A 254 -0.61 8.27 -8.12
N LEU A 255 -1.48 7.36 -7.65
CA LEU A 255 -2.74 7.00 -8.30
C LEU A 255 -3.84 8.07 -8.17
N PHE A 256 -3.71 9.00 -7.22
CA PHE A 256 -4.74 9.99 -6.94
C PHE A 256 -4.93 11.00 -8.11
N PRO A 257 -3.89 11.57 -8.73
CA PRO A 257 -4.05 12.40 -9.92
C PRO A 257 -4.66 11.65 -11.11
N ARG A 258 -4.35 10.36 -11.28
CA ARG A 258 -4.97 9.52 -12.32
C ARG A 258 -6.46 9.30 -12.09
N ALA A 259 -6.92 9.38 -10.85
CA ALA A 259 -8.32 9.34 -10.46
C ALA A 259 -9.03 10.72 -10.55
N GLY A 260 -8.32 11.78 -10.97
CA GLY A 260 -8.85 13.14 -11.11
C GLY A 260 -8.38 14.14 -10.04
N GLY A 261 -7.57 13.75 -9.09
CA GLY A 261 -6.89 14.66 -8.16
C GLY A 261 -5.91 15.60 -8.88
N LEU A 262 -5.45 16.65 -8.22
CA LEU A 262 -4.54 17.62 -8.85
C LEU A 262 -3.09 17.17 -8.79
N LEU A 263 -2.58 16.91 -7.59
CA LEU A 263 -1.18 16.61 -7.33
C LEU A 263 -1.04 15.31 -6.54
N ALA A 264 0.07 14.62 -6.77
CA ALA A 264 0.57 13.64 -5.80
C ALA A 264 2.09 13.79 -5.66
N TYR A 265 2.56 13.61 -4.42
CA TYR A 265 3.97 13.43 -4.13
C TYR A 265 4.13 12.32 -3.10
N GLY A 266 4.66 11.21 -3.53
CA GLY A 266 4.78 10.05 -2.65
C GLY A 266 5.73 8.98 -3.15
N PRO A 267 6.00 7.95 -2.32
CA PRO A 267 6.91 6.90 -2.68
C PRO A 267 6.37 6.07 -3.86
N SER A 268 7.28 5.54 -4.67
CA SER A 268 6.96 4.52 -5.65
C SER A 268 6.53 3.23 -4.92
N LEU A 269 5.21 2.99 -4.80
CA LEU A 269 4.69 1.78 -4.16
C LEU A 269 5.23 0.49 -4.81
N PRO A 270 5.30 0.36 -6.16
CA PRO A 270 5.90 -0.82 -6.76
C PRO A 270 7.35 -1.07 -6.30
N ASP A 271 8.14 -0.01 -6.11
CA ASP A 271 9.53 -0.13 -5.63
C ASP A 271 9.58 -0.56 -4.16
N MET A 272 8.69 -0.06 -3.31
CA MET A 272 8.57 -0.52 -1.92
C MET A 272 8.22 -2.02 -1.86
N TYR A 273 7.32 -2.48 -2.70
CA TYR A 273 6.95 -3.90 -2.76
C TYR A 273 8.08 -4.78 -3.30
N ARG A 274 8.88 -4.31 -4.27
CA ARG A 274 10.13 -5.00 -4.71
C ARG A 274 11.14 -5.07 -3.56
N HIS A 275 11.35 -3.97 -2.83
CA HIS A 275 12.24 -3.97 -1.67
C HIS A 275 11.77 -4.91 -0.57
N ALA A 276 10.47 -5.02 -0.32
CA ALA A 276 9.95 -6.01 0.62
C ALA A 276 10.29 -7.45 0.20
N ALA A 277 10.27 -7.77 -1.10
CA ALA A 277 10.71 -9.07 -1.61
C ALA A 277 12.22 -9.31 -1.36
N ILE A 278 13.06 -8.28 -1.47
CA ILE A 278 14.49 -8.36 -1.14
C ILE A 278 14.68 -8.65 0.37
N TYR A 279 13.90 -8.04 1.25
CA TYR A 279 13.92 -8.37 2.67
C TYR A 279 13.51 -9.81 2.94
N VAL A 280 12.46 -10.29 2.27
CA VAL A 280 12.02 -11.69 2.34
C VAL A 280 13.15 -12.62 1.91
N ASP A 281 13.83 -12.34 0.81
CA ASP A 281 14.98 -13.13 0.33
C ASP A 281 16.11 -13.21 1.38
N ARG A 282 16.50 -12.07 1.95
CA ARG A 282 17.53 -12.03 2.99
C ARG A 282 17.16 -12.87 4.21
N ILE A 283 15.89 -12.80 4.65
CA ILE A 283 15.38 -13.57 5.78
C ILE A 283 15.37 -15.08 5.45
N LEU A 284 14.88 -15.47 4.28
CA LEU A 284 14.84 -16.87 3.85
C LEU A 284 16.26 -17.46 3.67
N LYS A 285 17.25 -16.63 3.34
CA LYS A 285 18.68 -17.00 3.30
C LYS A 285 19.37 -17.01 4.66
N GLY A 286 18.62 -16.76 5.75
CA GLY A 286 19.10 -16.89 7.12
C GLY A 286 19.59 -15.59 7.78
N SER A 287 19.38 -14.43 7.16
CA SER A 287 19.66 -13.16 7.85
C SER A 287 18.72 -13.00 9.04
N LYS A 288 19.27 -12.57 10.17
CA LYS A 288 18.47 -12.28 11.36
C LYS A 288 17.70 -10.98 11.12
N VAL A 289 16.38 -11.03 11.25
CA VAL A 289 15.52 -9.86 11.06
C VAL A 289 15.91 -8.68 11.95
N ALA A 290 16.37 -8.95 13.16
CA ALA A 290 16.82 -7.95 14.13
C ALA A 290 18.06 -7.14 13.67
N ASP A 291 18.83 -7.66 12.71
CA ASP A 291 20.02 -7.03 12.13
C ASP A 291 19.71 -6.31 10.80
N LEU A 292 18.49 -6.50 10.27
CA LEU A 292 18.05 -5.81 9.05
C LEU A 292 17.49 -4.43 9.42
N PRO A 293 18.02 -3.34 8.84
CA PRO A 293 17.53 -2.00 9.14
C PRO A 293 16.09 -1.81 8.65
N ILE A 294 15.37 -0.93 9.29
CA ILE A 294 14.16 -0.36 8.68
C ILE A 294 14.61 0.71 7.70
N GLU A 295 14.15 0.62 6.47
CA GLU A 295 14.53 1.54 5.41
C GLU A 295 13.39 2.54 5.12
N ARG A 296 13.77 3.72 4.64
CA ARG A 296 12.87 4.71 4.06
C ARG A 296 12.91 4.58 2.54
N PRO A 297 11.79 4.79 1.82
CA PRO A 297 11.82 4.88 0.38
C PRO A 297 12.80 5.97 -0.07
N THR A 298 13.57 5.68 -1.11
CA THR A 298 14.54 6.63 -1.68
C THR A 298 14.05 7.27 -2.97
N ARG A 299 12.97 6.71 -3.55
CA ARG A 299 12.34 7.23 -4.76
C ARG A 299 10.95 7.75 -4.45
N PHE A 300 10.73 9.00 -4.78
CA PHE A 300 9.45 9.70 -4.70
C PHE A 300 9.11 10.22 -6.08
N ASP A 301 7.85 10.05 -6.47
CA ASP A 301 7.35 10.50 -7.76
C ASP A 301 6.40 11.70 -7.54
N LEU A 302 6.61 12.79 -8.28
CA LEU A 302 5.71 13.92 -8.38
C LEU A 302 4.82 13.75 -9.60
N VAL A 303 3.52 13.62 -9.40
CA VAL A 303 2.53 13.48 -10.47
C VAL A 303 1.60 14.69 -10.49
N ILE A 304 1.39 15.28 -11.66
CA ILE A 304 0.56 16.46 -11.85
C ILE A 304 -0.52 16.19 -12.90
N ASN A 305 -1.77 16.52 -12.58
CA ASN A 305 -2.89 16.41 -13.52
C ASN A 305 -3.28 17.78 -14.08
N LEU A 306 -2.87 18.06 -15.31
CA LEU A 306 -3.19 19.32 -16.00
C LEU A 306 -4.65 19.43 -16.42
N LYS A 307 -5.37 18.30 -16.63
CA LYS A 307 -6.84 18.36 -16.84
C LYS A 307 -7.52 18.93 -15.62
N THR A 308 -7.15 18.44 -14.45
CA THR A 308 -7.67 18.93 -13.18
C THR A 308 -7.25 20.36 -12.91
N ALA A 309 -6.01 20.73 -13.19
CA ALA A 309 -5.55 22.13 -13.07
C ALA A 309 -6.41 23.06 -13.91
N ARG A 310 -6.64 22.72 -15.20
CA ARG A 310 -7.53 23.50 -16.08
C ARG A 310 -8.96 23.60 -15.56
N ALA A 311 -9.52 22.50 -15.06
CA ALA A 311 -10.86 22.48 -14.47
C ALA A 311 -11.00 23.38 -13.23
N LEU A 312 -9.91 23.51 -12.45
CA LEU A 312 -9.82 24.39 -11.28
C LEU A 312 -9.48 25.84 -11.64
N GLY A 313 -9.11 26.13 -12.91
CA GLY A 313 -8.65 27.45 -13.33
C GLY A 313 -7.25 27.80 -12.82
N LEU A 314 -6.41 26.80 -12.57
CA LEU A 314 -5.05 26.95 -12.07
C LEU A 314 -4.03 26.85 -13.21
N GLU A 315 -3.05 27.73 -13.17
CA GLU A 315 -1.84 27.65 -13.99
C GLU A 315 -0.71 27.06 -13.13
N ILE A 316 -0.26 25.87 -13.51
CA ILE A 316 0.83 25.19 -12.78
C ILE A 316 2.17 25.81 -13.22
N PRO A 317 3.00 26.27 -12.27
CA PRO A 317 4.29 26.86 -12.59
C PRO A 317 5.20 25.94 -13.41
N ALA A 318 5.89 26.48 -14.40
CA ALA A 318 6.82 25.71 -15.22
C ALA A 318 7.93 25.03 -14.38
N THR A 319 8.36 25.67 -13.30
CA THR A 319 9.31 25.12 -12.33
C THR A 319 8.81 23.83 -11.66
N LEU A 320 7.51 23.71 -11.44
CA LEU A 320 6.89 22.52 -10.87
C LEU A 320 6.74 21.43 -11.94
N LEU A 321 6.37 21.80 -13.18
CA LEU A 321 6.25 20.86 -14.28
C LEU A 321 7.58 20.18 -14.65
N VAL A 322 8.69 20.92 -14.58
CA VAL A 322 10.04 20.35 -14.84
C VAL A 322 10.44 19.34 -13.77
N ARG A 323 9.92 19.46 -12.56
CA ARG A 323 10.18 18.54 -11.43
C ARG A 323 9.26 17.31 -11.44
N ALA A 324 8.23 17.32 -12.26
CA ALA A 324 7.25 16.24 -12.31
C ALA A 324 7.83 15.00 -13.00
N ASP A 325 7.63 13.83 -12.38
CA ASP A 325 7.95 12.52 -12.97
C ASP A 325 6.87 12.10 -13.97
N GLU A 326 5.63 12.56 -13.77
CA GLU A 326 4.49 12.31 -14.65
C GLU A 326 3.57 13.55 -14.74
N VAL A 327 3.18 13.89 -15.96
CA VAL A 327 2.20 14.93 -16.24
C VAL A 327 1.03 14.32 -17.02
N ILE A 328 -0.20 14.41 -16.48
CA ILE A 328 -1.43 13.90 -17.10
C ILE A 328 -2.09 15.06 -17.85
N GLU A 329 -2.19 14.93 -19.18
CA GLU A 329 -2.76 15.92 -20.11
C GLU A 329 -4.19 15.62 -20.54
#